data_fbb1b1354e010f048e117ad2e06e93eb
#
_entry.id   fbb1b1354e010f048e117ad2e06e93eb
#
_cell.length_a   1.000
_cell.length_b   1.000
_cell.length_c   1.000
_cell.angle_alpha   90.00
_cell.angle_beta   90.00
_cell.angle_gamma   90.00
#
_symmetry.space_group_name_H-M   'P 1'
#
loop_
_entity.id
_entity.type
_entity.pdbx_description
1 polymer ?
#
loop_
_entity_poly.entity_id
_entity_poly.type
_entity_poly.pdbx_seq_one_letter_code
_entity_poly.pdbx_strand_id
1 'polypeptide(L)'
;MHMSILASRATSLNAKVGAITMAVAAFLTLLLSHLSTPLAPLRLLVLAVAAFAAWSFCDEMGMRRPLNRAGFVFFAIALTAKVQLAVGVAPELAGRYYLLYAAFLLAALLFWSVALLHRQRTLKLVGAVGVLASLAPIVAVVVGHVALGAGAFLGVGALLSATEGVAPTDLAFVTLIERIFGLWAYFAAWLLWRGHIRASAPSQ
;
A
#
# COMPACT_ATOMS: atom_id res chain seq x y z
N MET A 1 -12.71 36.51 -9.97
CA MET A 1 -13.67 35.37 -10.00
C MET A 1 -13.26 34.26 -11.00
N HIS A 2 -12.67 34.58 -12.16
CA HIS A 2 -12.21 33.55 -13.14
C HIS A 2 -11.03 32.67 -12.67
N MET A 3 -10.09 33.21 -11.91
CA MET A 3 -8.95 32.44 -11.40
C MET A 3 -9.32 31.33 -10.39
N SER A 4 -10.35 31.56 -9.57
CA SER A 4 -10.82 30.56 -8.60
C SER A 4 -11.48 29.33 -9.27
N ILE A 5 -12.13 29.54 -10.42
CA ILE A 5 -12.78 28.45 -11.19
C ILE A 5 -11.72 27.58 -11.89
N LEU A 6 -10.66 28.20 -12.42
CA LEU A 6 -9.54 27.47 -13.03
C LEU A 6 -8.75 26.67 -12.02
N ALA A 7 -8.46 27.24 -10.84
CA ALA A 7 -7.80 26.53 -9.75
C ALA A 7 -8.65 25.33 -9.25
N SER A 8 -9.99 25.50 -9.13
CA SER A 8 -10.90 24.41 -8.76
C SER A 8 -10.95 23.28 -9.83
N ARG A 9 -10.84 23.61 -11.11
CA ARG A 9 -10.79 22.62 -12.21
C ARG A 9 -9.44 21.90 -12.24
N ALA A 10 -8.33 22.58 -12.01
CA ALA A 10 -7.00 21.96 -11.99
C ALA A 10 -6.87 20.95 -10.85
N THR A 11 -7.35 21.28 -9.64
CA THR A 11 -7.36 20.33 -8.52
C THR A 11 -8.24 19.11 -8.78
N SER A 12 -9.35 19.26 -9.51
CA SER A 12 -10.20 18.13 -9.89
C SER A 12 -9.54 17.20 -10.92
N LEU A 13 -8.70 17.74 -11.80
CA LEU A 13 -7.97 16.94 -12.79
C LEU A 13 -6.87 16.12 -12.13
N ASN A 14 -6.09 16.72 -11.24
CA ASN A 14 -5.04 16.02 -10.48
C ASN A 14 -5.61 14.88 -9.63
N ALA A 15 -6.73 15.10 -8.95
CA ALA A 15 -7.42 14.05 -8.19
C ALA A 15 -7.87 12.89 -9.08
N LYS A 16 -8.39 13.16 -10.27
CA LYS A 16 -8.81 12.13 -11.23
C LYS A 16 -7.60 11.36 -11.79
N VAL A 17 -6.53 12.06 -12.14
CA VAL A 17 -5.28 11.41 -12.58
C VAL A 17 -4.72 10.54 -11.45
N GLY A 18 -4.67 11.04 -10.23
CA GLY A 18 -4.27 10.28 -9.05
C GLY A 18 -5.14 9.04 -8.80
N ALA A 19 -6.45 9.16 -8.97
CA ALA A 19 -7.38 8.03 -8.84
C ALA A 19 -7.14 6.94 -9.91
N ILE A 20 -6.96 7.35 -11.17
CA ILE A 20 -6.68 6.41 -12.28
C ILE A 20 -5.34 5.70 -12.03
N THR A 21 -4.28 6.45 -11.71
CA THR A 21 -2.97 5.85 -11.47
C THR A 21 -2.98 4.90 -10.28
N MET A 22 -3.73 5.21 -9.23
CA MET A 22 -3.90 4.35 -8.07
C MET A 22 -4.67 3.06 -8.40
N ALA A 23 -5.75 3.16 -9.17
CA ALA A 23 -6.50 2.00 -9.64
C ALA A 23 -5.66 1.10 -10.56
N VAL A 24 -4.90 1.70 -11.48
CA VAL A 24 -3.98 1.00 -12.38
C VAL A 24 -2.86 0.32 -11.60
N ALA A 25 -2.23 1.02 -10.64
CA ALA A 25 -1.19 0.43 -9.79
C ALA A 25 -1.72 -0.75 -8.98
N ALA A 26 -2.89 -0.61 -8.37
CA ALA A 26 -3.54 -1.68 -7.61
C ALA A 26 -3.84 -2.89 -8.51
N PHE A 27 -4.43 -2.68 -9.68
CA PHE A 27 -4.72 -3.73 -10.65
C PHE A 27 -3.46 -4.45 -11.12
N LEU A 28 -2.43 -3.70 -11.51
CA LEU A 28 -1.15 -4.27 -11.97
C LEU A 28 -0.44 -5.03 -10.86
N THR A 29 -0.49 -4.55 -9.62
CA THR A 29 0.08 -5.27 -8.47
C THR A 29 -0.63 -6.61 -8.26
N LEU A 30 -1.96 -6.62 -8.32
CA LEU A 30 -2.75 -7.85 -8.21
C LEU A 30 -2.49 -8.81 -9.38
N LEU A 31 -2.38 -8.30 -10.60
CA LEU A 31 -2.09 -9.11 -11.80
C LEU A 31 -0.68 -9.70 -11.74
N LEU A 32 0.34 -8.90 -11.40
CA LEU A 32 1.73 -9.34 -11.39
C LEU A 32 2.05 -10.29 -10.23
N SER A 33 1.25 -10.29 -9.16
CA SER A 33 1.39 -11.28 -8.08
C SER A 33 1.14 -12.71 -8.55
N HIS A 34 0.47 -12.88 -9.71
CA HIS A 34 0.16 -14.18 -10.31
C HIS A 34 1.10 -14.55 -11.46
N LEU A 35 1.91 -13.61 -11.97
CA LEU A 35 2.80 -13.86 -13.09
C LEU A 35 4.18 -14.29 -12.59
N SER A 36 4.55 -15.52 -12.86
CA SER A 36 5.85 -16.11 -12.52
C SER A 36 7.03 -15.63 -13.38
N THR A 37 6.77 -14.79 -14.40
CA THR A 37 7.79 -14.41 -15.37
C THR A 37 8.61 -13.20 -14.95
N PRO A 38 9.93 -13.21 -15.19
CA PRO A 38 10.88 -12.19 -14.75
C PRO A 38 10.90 -10.99 -15.70
N LEU A 39 9.86 -10.16 -15.70
CA LEU A 39 9.89 -8.87 -16.39
C LEU A 39 10.30 -7.77 -15.39
N ALA A 40 11.58 -7.77 -14.99
CA ALA A 40 12.12 -6.76 -14.06
C ALA A 40 11.77 -5.31 -14.48
N PRO A 41 11.89 -4.90 -15.77
CA PRO A 41 11.52 -3.55 -16.17
C PRO A 41 10.03 -3.25 -15.95
N LEU A 42 9.15 -4.20 -16.18
CA LEU A 42 7.71 -4.03 -15.95
C LEU A 42 7.41 -3.86 -14.45
N ARG A 43 8.08 -4.63 -13.59
CA ARG A 43 7.94 -4.48 -12.13
C ARG A 43 8.39 -3.10 -11.67
N LEU A 44 9.51 -2.59 -12.16
CA LEU A 44 9.99 -1.25 -11.85
C LEU A 44 9.03 -0.16 -12.32
N LEU A 45 8.45 -0.31 -13.51
CA LEU A 45 7.43 0.60 -14.02
C LEU A 45 6.19 0.62 -13.10
N VAL A 46 5.71 -0.55 -12.67
CA VAL A 46 4.56 -0.64 -11.74
C VAL A 46 4.88 0.02 -10.40
N LEU A 47 6.10 -0.15 -9.88
CA LEU A 47 6.53 0.51 -8.65
C LEU A 47 6.59 2.04 -8.81
N ALA A 48 7.03 2.54 -9.96
CA ALA A 48 7.02 3.97 -10.28
C ALA A 48 5.58 4.53 -10.34
N VAL A 49 4.66 3.80 -10.99
CA VAL A 49 3.24 4.17 -11.03
C VAL A 49 2.63 4.15 -9.62
N ALA A 50 2.98 3.16 -8.79
CA ALA A 50 2.52 3.07 -7.41
C ALA A 50 3.06 4.23 -6.54
N ALA A 51 4.32 4.63 -6.73
CA ALA A 51 4.91 5.78 -6.05
C ALA A 51 4.19 7.09 -6.41
N PHE A 52 3.91 7.31 -7.69
CA PHE A 52 3.17 8.47 -8.16
C PHE A 52 1.72 8.48 -7.63
N ALA A 53 1.06 7.33 -7.62
CA ALA A 53 -0.29 7.19 -7.07
C ALA A 53 -0.34 7.52 -5.57
N ALA A 54 0.62 7.02 -4.80
CA ALA A 54 0.73 7.31 -3.37
C ALA A 54 1.03 8.80 -3.11
N TRP A 55 1.90 9.41 -3.91
CA TRP A 55 2.15 10.85 -3.86
C TRP A 55 0.85 11.64 -4.10
N SER A 56 0.14 11.37 -5.20
CA SER A 56 -1.11 12.04 -5.54
C SER A 56 -2.19 11.86 -4.46
N PHE A 57 -2.29 10.67 -3.88
CA PHE A 57 -3.19 10.40 -2.77
C PHE A 57 -2.84 11.24 -1.53
N CYS A 58 -1.57 11.30 -1.17
CA CYS A 58 -1.11 12.08 -0.03
C CYS A 58 -1.27 13.58 -0.23
N ASP A 59 -1.08 14.07 -1.45
CA ASP A 59 -1.28 15.49 -1.79
C ASP A 59 -2.75 15.88 -1.58
N GLU A 60 -3.70 15.11 -2.11
CA GLU A 60 -5.13 15.32 -1.91
C GLU A 60 -5.58 15.14 -0.45
N MET A 61 -4.94 14.23 0.28
CA MET A 61 -5.15 14.03 1.71
C MET A 61 -4.56 15.16 2.56
N GLY A 62 -3.66 15.95 2.00
CA GLY A 62 -2.89 16.99 2.67
C GLY A 62 -1.61 16.47 3.28
N MET A 63 -0.49 16.67 2.57
CA MET A 63 0.88 16.25 2.98
C MET A 63 1.35 16.88 4.31
N ARG A 64 0.76 17.99 4.74
CA ARG A 64 1.11 18.63 6.02
C ARG A 64 0.60 17.86 7.25
N ARG A 65 -0.33 16.92 7.08
CA ARG A 65 -0.87 16.13 8.18
C ARG A 65 0.09 15.00 8.56
N PRO A 66 0.47 14.86 9.84
CA PRO A 66 1.52 13.94 10.25
C PRO A 66 1.21 12.47 9.91
N LEU A 67 -0.04 12.04 10.04
CA LEU A 67 -0.45 10.67 9.70
C LEU A 67 -0.30 10.35 8.21
N ASN A 68 -0.65 11.30 7.32
CA ASN A 68 -0.49 11.10 5.88
C ASN A 68 0.99 11.03 5.49
N ARG A 69 1.79 11.92 6.10
CA ARG A 69 3.24 11.93 5.88
C ARG A 69 3.89 10.65 6.38
N ALA A 70 3.51 10.17 7.57
CA ALA A 70 4.00 8.90 8.09
C ALA A 70 3.62 7.73 7.16
N GLY A 71 2.36 7.65 6.73
CA GLY A 71 1.92 6.63 5.76
C GLY A 71 2.72 6.65 4.47
N PHE A 72 3.01 7.85 3.93
CA PHE A 72 3.84 7.99 2.74
C PHE A 72 5.29 7.54 2.96
N VAL A 73 5.89 7.88 4.10
CA VAL A 73 7.26 7.45 4.44
C VAL A 73 7.33 5.93 4.55
N PHE A 74 6.39 5.30 5.25
CA PHE A 74 6.34 3.85 5.34
C PHE A 74 6.14 3.18 3.98
N PHE A 75 5.27 3.74 3.14
CA PHE A 75 5.07 3.25 1.79
C PHE A 75 6.35 3.38 0.94
N ALA A 76 7.07 4.49 1.03
CA ALA A 76 8.34 4.69 0.33
C ALA A 76 9.40 3.67 0.77
N ILE A 77 9.48 3.35 2.06
CA ILE A 77 10.38 2.30 2.57
C ILE A 77 9.96 0.93 2.02
N ALA A 78 8.64 0.62 2.00
CA ALA A 78 8.14 -0.61 1.40
C ALA A 78 8.52 -0.70 -0.08
N LEU A 79 8.31 0.37 -0.86
CA LEU A 79 8.72 0.40 -2.27
C LEU A 79 10.22 0.18 -2.45
N THR A 80 11.05 0.80 -1.61
CA THR A 80 12.50 0.60 -1.66
C THR A 80 12.88 -0.87 -1.44
N ALA A 81 12.27 -1.54 -0.45
CA ALA A 81 12.47 -2.96 -0.24
C ALA A 81 12.03 -3.80 -1.46
N LYS A 82 10.90 -3.45 -2.08
CA LYS A 82 10.41 -4.13 -3.30
C LYS A 82 11.31 -3.89 -4.51
N VAL A 83 11.89 -2.69 -4.66
CA VAL A 83 12.88 -2.39 -5.71
C VAL A 83 14.12 -3.26 -5.53
N GLN A 84 14.63 -3.40 -4.31
CA GLN A 84 15.77 -4.25 -4.02
C GLN A 84 15.50 -5.71 -4.42
N LEU A 85 14.31 -6.22 -4.10
CA LEU A 85 13.87 -7.55 -4.53
C LEU A 85 13.76 -7.67 -6.07
N ALA A 86 13.39 -6.62 -6.77
CA ALA A 86 13.24 -6.61 -8.23
C ALA A 86 14.58 -6.51 -8.95
N VAL A 87 15.55 -5.81 -8.39
CA VAL A 87 16.92 -5.65 -8.93
C VAL A 87 17.77 -6.91 -8.64
N GLY A 88 17.48 -7.59 -7.56
CA GLY A 88 18.17 -8.78 -7.08
C GLY A 88 18.93 -8.52 -5.78
N VAL A 89 18.55 -9.23 -4.75
CA VAL A 89 19.26 -9.29 -3.47
C VAL A 89 19.92 -10.67 -3.32
N ALA A 90 20.90 -10.77 -2.45
CA ALA A 90 21.47 -12.06 -2.08
C ALA A 90 20.35 -12.99 -1.55
N PRO A 91 20.32 -14.28 -1.94
CA PRO A 91 19.24 -15.20 -1.62
C PRO A 91 18.91 -15.27 -0.14
N GLU A 92 19.94 -15.24 0.71
CA GLU A 92 19.83 -15.27 2.18
C GLU A 92 19.15 -14.03 2.78
N LEU A 93 19.08 -12.92 2.04
CA LEU A 93 18.43 -11.68 2.47
C LEU A 93 17.01 -11.54 1.92
N ALA A 94 16.66 -12.29 0.88
CA ALA A 94 15.38 -12.13 0.18
C ALA A 94 14.17 -12.25 1.11
N GLY A 95 14.15 -13.25 2.00
CA GLY A 95 13.08 -13.44 2.97
C GLY A 95 12.89 -12.23 3.90
N ARG A 96 13.99 -11.66 4.38
CA ARG A 96 13.97 -10.46 5.24
C ARG A 96 13.44 -9.24 4.50
N TYR A 97 13.82 -9.05 3.23
CA TYR A 97 13.29 -7.97 2.40
C TYR A 97 11.79 -8.12 2.10
N TYR A 98 11.29 -9.36 1.91
CA TYR A 98 9.85 -9.61 1.76
C TYR A 98 9.08 -9.27 3.03
N LEU A 99 9.58 -9.64 4.21
CA LEU A 99 8.95 -9.29 5.49
C LEU A 99 9.00 -7.79 5.77
N LEU A 100 10.13 -7.15 5.49
CA LEU A 100 10.29 -5.70 5.62
C LEU A 100 9.26 -4.98 4.73
N TYR A 101 9.18 -5.37 3.46
CA TYR A 101 8.19 -4.86 2.52
C TYR A 101 6.76 -5.01 3.06
N ALA A 102 6.38 -6.20 3.49
CA ALA A 102 5.05 -6.48 4.01
C ALA A 102 4.73 -5.66 5.27
N ALA A 103 5.65 -5.58 6.22
CA ALA A 103 5.48 -4.83 7.46
C ALA A 103 5.29 -3.33 7.20
N PHE A 104 6.11 -2.74 6.34
CA PHE A 104 5.98 -1.32 6.01
C PHE A 104 4.76 -1.01 5.14
N LEU A 105 4.33 -1.95 4.30
CA LEU A 105 3.08 -1.81 3.54
C LEU A 105 1.86 -1.81 4.48
N LEU A 106 1.84 -2.69 5.48
CA LEU A 106 0.80 -2.71 6.52
C LEU A 106 0.82 -1.43 7.36
N ALA A 107 2.00 -0.93 7.73
CA ALA A 107 2.12 0.32 8.45
C ALA A 107 1.57 1.49 7.63
N ALA A 108 1.91 1.59 6.35
CA ALA A 108 1.37 2.61 5.46
C ALA A 108 -0.16 2.56 5.39
N LEU A 109 -0.71 1.35 5.20
CA LEU A 109 -2.16 1.12 5.19
C LEU A 109 -2.81 1.57 6.50
N LEU A 110 -2.22 1.23 7.64
CA LEU A 110 -2.72 1.61 8.95
C LEU A 110 -2.75 3.14 9.13
N PHE A 111 -1.64 3.82 8.85
CA PHE A 111 -1.55 5.28 9.02
C PHE A 111 -2.53 6.04 8.12
N TRP A 112 -2.65 5.65 6.84
CA TRP A 112 -3.64 6.25 5.93
C TRP A 112 -5.07 5.94 6.35
N SER A 113 -5.34 4.74 6.82
CA SER A 113 -6.66 4.35 7.29
C SER A 113 -7.07 5.12 8.54
N VAL A 114 -6.16 5.29 9.51
CA VAL A 114 -6.37 6.15 10.69
C VAL A 114 -6.59 7.60 10.27
N ALA A 115 -5.84 8.11 9.29
CA ALA A 115 -6.06 9.46 8.76
C ALA A 115 -7.46 9.64 8.16
N LEU A 116 -8.02 8.61 7.51
CA LEU A 116 -9.38 8.60 6.97
C LEU A 116 -10.46 8.56 8.07
N LEU A 117 -10.20 7.91 9.21
CA LEU A 117 -11.14 7.88 10.35
C LEU A 117 -11.46 9.27 10.90
N HIS A 118 -10.54 10.21 10.77
CA HIS A 118 -10.72 11.59 11.23
C HIS A 118 -11.47 12.49 10.24
N ARG A 119 -12.08 11.90 9.20
CA ARG A 119 -12.77 12.61 8.11
C ARG A 119 -14.29 12.39 8.12
N GLN A 120 -14.95 12.66 6.98
CA GLN A 120 -16.40 12.49 6.78
C GLN A 120 -16.85 11.02 6.92
N ARG A 121 -18.16 10.80 7.14
CA ARG A 121 -18.73 9.48 7.47
C ARG A 121 -18.36 8.35 6.50
N THR A 122 -18.39 8.60 5.18
CA THR A 122 -17.98 7.62 4.15
C THR A 122 -16.50 7.26 4.22
N LEU A 123 -15.64 8.25 4.50
CA LEU A 123 -14.21 8.06 4.66
C LEU A 123 -13.88 7.31 5.94
N LYS A 124 -14.67 7.51 7.02
CA LYS A 124 -14.53 6.75 8.27
C LYS A 124 -14.74 5.26 8.06
N LEU A 125 -15.70 4.87 7.22
CA LEU A 125 -15.96 3.45 6.94
C LEU A 125 -14.77 2.80 6.23
N VAL A 126 -14.22 3.45 5.19
CA VAL A 126 -13.01 2.95 4.49
C VAL A 126 -11.80 2.96 5.41
N GLY A 127 -11.67 3.97 6.27
CA GLY A 127 -10.65 4.01 7.31
C GLY A 127 -10.78 2.84 8.30
N ALA A 128 -11.97 2.57 8.81
CA ALA A 128 -12.22 1.45 9.74
C ALA A 128 -11.91 0.09 9.09
N VAL A 129 -12.38 -0.12 7.86
CA VAL A 129 -12.07 -1.34 7.09
C VAL A 129 -10.55 -1.47 6.88
N GLY A 130 -9.87 -0.39 6.54
CA GLY A 130 -8.42 -0.40 6.34
C GLY A 130 -7.64 -0.67 7.64
N VAL A 131 -8.08 -0.15 8.79
CA VAL A 131 -7.48 -0.47 10.10
C VAL A 131 -7.66 -1.96 10.40
N LEU A 132 -8.87 -2.50 10.27
CA LEU A 132 -9.12 -3.92 10.48
C LEU A 132 -8.29 -4.77 9.52
N ALA A 133 -8.24 -4.39 8.25
CA ALA A 133 -7.48 -5.09 7.21
C ALA A 133 -5.96 -5.06 7.46
N SER A 134 -5.42 -4.00 8.07
CA SER A 134 -4.00 -3.92 8.43
C SER A 134 -3.66 -4.74 9.67
N LEU A 135 -4.58 -4.86 10.62
CA LEU A 135 -4.36 -5.61 11.86
C LEU A 135 -4.64 -7.11 11.69
N ALA A 136 -5.58 -7.50 10.84
CA ALA A 136 -5.98 -8.90 10.66
C ALA A 136 -4.81 -9.85 10.31
N PRO A 137 -3.90 -9.54 9.38
CA PRO A 137 -2.75 -10.40 9.10
C PRO A 137 -1.80 -10.55 10.31
N ILE A 138 -1.62 -9.49 11.08
CA ILE A 138 -0.77 -9.51 12.29
C ILE A 138 -1.39 -10.42 13.34
N VAL A 139 -2.69 -10.25 13.59
CA VAL A 139 -3.43 -11.10 14.53
C VAL A 139 -3.41 -12.56 14.06
N ALA A 140 -3.61 -12.81 12.78
CA ALA A 140 -3.58 -14.15 12.21
C ALA A 140 -2.22 -14.82 12.40
N VAL A 141 -1.10 -14.10 12.22
CA VAL A 141 0.25 -14.62 12.46
C VAL A 141 0.46 -14.92 13.93
N VAL A 142 0.06 -14.00 14.84
CA VAL A 142 0.22 -14.20 16.29
C VAL A 142 -0.60 -15.39 16.78
N VAL A 143 -1.88 -15.45 16.39
CA VAL A 143 -2.77 -16.56 16.78
C VAL A 143 -2.30 -17.87 16.18
N GLY A 144 -1.92 -17.89 14.91
CA GLY A 144 -1.37 -19.06 14.24
C GLY A 144 -0.06 -19.54 14.88
N HIS A 145 0.80 -18.63 15.30
CA HIS A 145 2.02 -18.95 16.01
C HIS A 145 1.74 -19.65 17.35
N VAL A 146 0.75 -19.15 18.10
CA VAL A 146 0.35 -19.74 19.38
C VAL A 146 -0.34 -21.09 19.20
N ALA A 147 -1.21 -21.22 18.18
CA ALA A 147 -2.01 -22.42 17.97
C ALA A 147 -1.27 -23.55 17.24
N LEU A 148 -0.38 -23.24 16.28
CA LEU A 148 0.24 -24.20 15.36
C LEU A 148 1.77 -24.33 15.55
N GLY A 149 2.36 -23.55 16.45
CA GLY A 149 3.80 -23.52 16.68
C GLY A 149 4.54 -22.50 15.84
N ALA A 150 5.79 -22.23 16.26
CA ALA A 150 6.60 -21.14 15.77
C ALA A 150 6.77 -21.15 14.24
N GLY A 151 6.29 -20.11 13.59
CA GLY A 151 6.68 -19.75 12.23
C GLY A 151 6.03 -20.51 11.09
N ALA A 152 5.24 -21.54 11.38
CA ALA A 152 4.62 -22.37 10.32
C ALA A 152 3.45 -21.67 9.59
N PHE A 153 2.86 -20.64 10.19
CA PHE A 153 1.66 -20.02 9.64
C PHE A 153 2.01 -18.99 8.55
N LEU A 154 1.40 -19.16 7.38
CA LEU A 154 1.56 -18.27 6.21
C LEU A 154 3.01 -18.11 5.70
N GLY A 155 3.90 -19.04 6.00
CA GLY A 155 5.27 -19.01 5.50
C GLY A 155 6.20 -17.98 6.20
N VAL A 156 5.75 -17.28 7.23
CA VAL A 156 6.56 -16.25 7.92
C VAL A 156 7.84 -16.86 8.52
N GLY A 157 7.76 -18.05 9.09
CA GLY A 157 8.92 -18.75 9.60
C GLY A 157 9.90 -19.15 8.51
N ALA A 158 9.42 -19.64 7.39
CA ALA A 158 10.23 -19.96 6.23
C ALA A 158 10.94 -18.71 5.68
N LEU A 159 10.26 -17.56 5.61
CA LEU A 159 10.87 -16.30 5.20
C LEU A 159 11.99 -15.85 6.15
N LEU A 160 11.84 -16.10 7.47
CA LEU A 160 12.86 -15.75 8.47
C LEU A 160 14.10 -16.67 8.41
N SER A 161 13.89 -17.94 8.08
CA SER A 161 14.93 -18.96 8.06
C SER A 161 15.51 -19.27 6.66
N ALA A 162 14.99 -18.62 5.61
CA ALA A 162 15.45 -18.85 4.24
C ALA A 162 16.92 -18.43 4.07
N THR A 163 17.78 -19.40 3.76
CA THR A 163 19.21 -19.19 3.48
C THR A 163 19.55 -19.37 2.01
N GLU A 164 18.77 -20.17 1.27
CA GLU A 164 19.02 -20.53 -0.14
C GLU A 164 18.05 -19.87 -1.11
N GLY A 165 17.24 -18.93 -0.62
CA GLY A 165 16.18 -18.26 -1.38
C GLY A 165 14.79 -18.53 -0.82
N VAL A 166 13.79 -17.91 -1.43
CA VAL A 166 12.40 -17.96 -0.96
C VAL A 166 11.55 -18.72 -1.97
N ALA A 167 10.92 -19.81 -1.54
CA ALA A 167 10.00 -20.55 -2.38
C ALA A 167 8.68 -19.76 -2.57
N PRO A 168 7.99 -19.91 -3.72
CA PRO A 168 6.70 -19.22 -3.96
C PRO A 168 5.64 -19.51 -2.89
N THR A 169 5.66 -20.70 -2.30
CA THR A 169 4.76 -21.11 -1.22
C THR A 169 4.95 -20.30 0.06
N ASP A 170 6.18 -19.83 0.31
CA ASP A 170 6.54 -19.07 1.51
C ASP A 170 6.07 -17.62 1.43
N LEU A 171 5.69 -17.16 0.24
CA LEU A 171 5.21 -15.81 -0.02
C LEU A 171 3.71 -15.62 0.28
N ALA A 172 3.02 -16.64 0.80
CA ALA A 172 1.57 -16.55 1.05
C ALA A 172 1.18 -15.35 1.91
N PHE A 173 1.95 -15.06 2.96
CA PHE A 173 1.74 -13.90 3.83
C PHE A 173 1.92 -12.57 3.08
N VAL A 174 3.00 -12.44 2.31
CA VAL A 174 3.29 -11.24 1.52
C VAL A 174 2.20 -11.02 0.46
N THR A 175 1.81 -12.08 -0.24
CA THR A 175 0.76 -12.04 -1.26
C THR A 175 -0.59 -11.63 -0.66
N LEU A 176 -0.92 -12.13 0.54
CA LEU A 176 -2.13 -11.74 1.26
C LEU A 176 -2.13 -10.23 1.54
N ILE A 177 -1.01 -9.70 2.03
CA ILE A 177 -0.89 -8.27 2.32
C ILE A 177 -0.99 -7.42 1.05
N GLU A 178 -0.35 -7.84 -0.05
CA GLU A 178 -0.45 -7.16 -1.34
C GLU A 178 -1.91 -7.11 -1.83
N ARG A 179 -2.66 -8.20 -1.69
CA ARG A 179 -4.08 -8.26 -2.06
C ARG A 179 -4.93 -7.33 -1.20
N ILE A 180 -4.73 -7.36 0.11
CA ILE A 180 -5.43 -6.47 1.05
C ILE A 180 -5.16 -5.01 0.69
N PHE A 181 -3.88 -4.66 0.51
CA PHE A 181 -3.49 -3.30 0.14
C PHE A 181 -4.06 -2.89 -1.22
N GLY A 182 -3.99 -3.76 -2.22
CA GLY A 182 -4.53 -3.51 -3.56
C GLY A 182 -6.04 -3.25 -3.54
N LEU A 183 -6.82 -4.06 -2.81
CA LEU A 183 -8.26 -3.84 -2.65
C LEU A 183 -8.56 -2.51 -1.95
N TRP A 184 -7.86 -2.21 -0.88
CA TRP A 184 -8.01 -0.93 -0.17
C TRP A 184 -7.64 0.25 -1.07
N ALA A 185 -6.55 0.16 -1.82
CA ALA A 185 -6.11 1.18 -2.77
C ALA A 185 -7.16 1.41 -3.87
N TYR A 186 -7.83 0.36 -4.32
CA TYR A 186 -8.92 0.47 -5.27
C TYR A 186 -10.12 1.27 -4.71
N PHE A 187 -10.52 1.00 -3.46
CA PHE A 187 -11.54 1.80 -2.78
C PHE A 187 -11.11 3.24 -2.55
N ALA A 188 -9.86 3.48 -2.18
CA ALA A 188 -9.31 4.82 -2.04
C ALA A 188 -9.30 5.58 -3.37
N ALA A 189 -8.95 4.92 -4.48
CA ALA A 189 -9.02 5.47 -5.83
C ALA A 189 -10.45 5.88 -6.20
N TRP A 190 -11.44 5.04 -5.88
CA TRP A 190 -12.85 5.36 -6.11
C TRP A 190 -13.30 6.59 -5.30
N LEU A 191 -12.86 6.71 -4.04
CA LEU A 191 -13.16 7.89 -3.22
C LEU A 191 -12.51 9.18 -3.77
N LEU A 192 -11.27 9.08 -4.27
CA LEU A 192 -10.59 10.18 -4.95
C LEU A 192 -11.37 10.60 -6.20
N TRP A 193 -11.77 9.64 -7.03
CA TRP A 193 -12.54 9.88 -8.23
C TRP A 193 -13.86 10.61 -7.94
N ARG A 194 -14.56 10.20 -6.87
CA ARG A 194 -15.81 10.82 -6.40
C ARG A 194 -15.60 12.18 -5.74
N GLY A 195 -14.37 12.62 -5.52
CA GLY A 195 -14.03 13.87 -4.87
C GLY A 195 -14.37 13.92 -3.37
N HIS A 196 -14.53 12.75 -2.73
CA HIS A 196 -14.73 12.66 -1.28
C HIS A 196 -13.45 12.95 -0.49
N ILE A 197 -12.28 12.73 -1.10
CA ILE A 197 -10.98 13.06 -0.52
C ILE A 197 -10.57 14.43 -1.08
N ARG A 198 -10.92 15.49 -0.36
CA ARG A 198 -10.38 16.84 -0.61
C ARG A 198 -9.76 17.38 0.67
N ALA A 199 -8.59 17.98 0.55
CA ALA A 199 -8.10 18.80 1.63
C ALA A 199 -9.13 19.90 1.87
N SER A 200 -9.76 19.91 3.05
CA SER A 200 -10.57 21.06 3.46
C SER A 200 -9.67 22.28 3.36
N ALA A 201 -10.04 23.27 2.57
CA ALA A 201 -9.35 24.54 2.54
C ALA A 201 -9.14 25.00 3.99
N PRO A 202 -7.95 25.50 4.37
CA PRO A 202 -7.79 26.07 5.70
C PRO A 202 -8.84 27.15 5.85
N SER A 203 -9.70 27.04 6.86
CA SER A 203 -10.56 28.13 7.28
C SER A 203 -9.65 29.31 7.57
N GLN A 204 -9.70 30.31 6.70
CA GLN A 204 -9.04 31.60 6.91
C GLN A 204 -9.63 32.28 8.13
#